data_c45ee24ad501d1d852ddd9cd62703e58
#
_entry.id   c45ee24ad501d1d852ddd9cd62703e58
#
_cell.length_a   1.000
_cell.length_b   1.000
_cell.length_c   1.000
_cell.angle_alpha   90.00
_cell.angle_beta   90.00
_cell.angle_gamma   90.00
#
_symmetry.space_group_name_H-M   'P 1'
#
loop_
_entity.id
_entity.type
_entity.pdbx_description
1 polymer ?
#
loop_
_entity_poly.entity_id
_entity_poly.type
_entity_poly.pdbx_seq_one_letter_code
_entity_poly.pdbx_strand_id
1 'polypeptide(L)'
;MSGSEVSPVPEVSDVSDAPDVSRVSEVIASLLREVPDFPEPGIQFKDLTPVLADARGLAEVSKAIADLARGADLVAGVDARGFLLGGAVALELGVGVLAVRKGGKLPPPVLSETYTLEYGTATLEVPAEGVDLAGRSVVVIDDVLATGGTLAATHALLTSAGAQVTRAVVMLELAALGGRTVLDPLPVTSLYTV
;
A
#
# COMPACT_ATOMS: atom_id res chain seq x y z
N MET A 1 63.22 9.95 -11.62
CA MET A 1 61.96 9.64 -12.36
C MET A 1 61.25 8.55 -11.56
N SER A 2 60.32 8.94 -10.74
CA SER A 2 59.57 8.01 -9.88
C SER A 2 58.11 8.05 -10.40
N GLY A 3 57.72 6.96 -11.04
CA GLY A 3 56.35 6.79 -11.52
C GLY A 3 55.44 6.37 -10.36
N SER A 4 54.46 7.19 -10.06
CA SER A 4 53.37 6.85 -9.14
C SER A 4 52.36 5.97 -9.84
N GLU A 5 52.31 4.69 -9.48
CA GLU A 5 51.18 3.80 -9.83
C GLU A 5 49.89 4.26 -9.12
N VAL A 6 48.91 4.65 -9.93
CA VAL A 6 47.54 4.90 -9.44
C VAL A 6 46.83 3.56 -9.43
N SER A 7 46.50 3.07 -8.23
CA SER A 7 45.64 1.89 -8.06
C SER A 7 44.26 2.15 -8.62
N PRO A 8 43.63 1.19 -9.34
CA PRO A 8 42.27 1.35 -9.84
C PRO A 8 41.26 1.37 -8.68
N VAL A 9 40.37 2.34 -8.72
CA VAL A 9 39.20 2.44 -7.83
C VAL A 9 38.30 1.23 -8.15
N PRO A 10 37.81 0.48 -7.13
CA PRO A 10 36.89 -0.62 -7.39
C PRO A 10 35.59 -0.08 -7.99
N GLU A 11 35.15 -0.62 -9.11
CA GLU A 11 33.86 -0.42 -9.68
C GLU A 11 32.80 -0.83 -8.62
N VAL A 12 31.99 0.14 -8.16
CA VAL A 12 30.81 -0.12 -7.39
C VAL A 12 29.84 -0.79 -8.35
N SER A 13 29.67 -2.09 -8.22
CA SER A 13 28.61 -2.83 -8.91
C SER A 13 27.28 -2.24 -8.48
N ASP A 14 26.64 -1.57 -9.41
CA ASP A 14 25.25 -1.08 -9.32
C ASP A 14 24.35 -2.32 -9.25
N VAL A 15 24.17 -2.86 -8.05
CA VAL A 15 23.17 -3.89 -7.81
C VAL A 15 21.83 -3.17 -7.92
N SER A 16 21.10 -3.45 -8.98
CA SER A 16 19.72 -3.01 -9.19
C SER A 16 18.91 -3.29 -7.93
N ASP A 17 18.65 -2.24 -7.16
CA ASP A 17 17.97 -2.27 -5.84
C ASP A 17 16.44 -2.33 -6.01
N ALA A 18 15.96 -2.89 -7.14
CA ALA A 18 14.55 -3.14 -7.36
C ALA A 18 14.11 -4.32 -6.48
N PRO A 19 13.00 -4.19 -5.73
CA PRO A 19 12.52 -5.27 -4.88
C PRO A 19 12.25 -6.53 -5.73
N ASP A 20 12.68 -7.68 -5.24
CA ASP A 20 12.39 -8.96 -5.88
C ASP A 20 10.91 -9.33 -5.64
N VAL A 21 10.05 -8.70 -6.45
CA VAL A 21 8.59 -8.91 -6.38
C VAL A 21 8.23 -10.38 -6.67
N SER A 22 9.06 -11.12 -7.43
CA SER A 22 8.78 -12.51 -7.77
C SER A 22 8.85 -13.40 -6.52
N ARG A 23 9.85 -13.23 -5.68
CA ARG A 23 10.00 -13.98 -4.43
C ARG A 23 8.86 -13.68 -3.44
N VAL A 24 8.49 -12.42 -3.28
CA VAL A 24 7.39 -12.03 -2.40
C VAL A 24 6.05 -12.57 -2.91
N SER A 25 5.84 -12.55 -4.22
CA SER A 25 4.67 -13.15 -4.87
C SER A 25 4.53 -14.64 -4.54
N GLU A 26 5.63 -15.41 -4.57
CA GLU A 26 5.65 -16.83 -4.19
C GLU A 26 5.30 -17.03 -2.70
N VAL A 27 5.80 -16.17 -1.81
CA VAL A 27 5.47 -16.23 -0.38
C VAL A 27 3.98 -15.97 -0.17
N ILE A 28 3.42 -14.94 -0.80
CA ILE A 28 1.98 -14.65 -0.72
C ILE A 28 1.17 -15.84 -1.24
N ALA A 29 1.51 -16.36 -2.42
CA ALA A 29 0.80 -17.49 -3.03
C ALA A 29 0.82 -18.74 -2.15
N SER A 30 1.92 -19.00 -1.44
CA SER A 30 2.07 -20.17 -0.58
C SER A 30 1.25 -20.10 0.72
N LEU A 31 0.93 -18.89 1.19
CA LEU A 31 0.22 -18.63 2.44
C LEU A 31 -1.24 -18.21 2.22
N LEU A 32 -1.57 -17.69 1.02
CA LEU A 32 -2.93 -17.31 0.67
C LEU A 32 -3.89 -18.49 0.80
N ARG A 33 -5.02 -18.28 1.47
CA ARG A 33 -6.09 -19.26 1.56
C ARG A 33 -7.23 -18.91 0.61
N GLU A 34 -7.65 -19.85 -0.21
CA GLU A 34 -8.86 -19.72 -1.02
C GLU A 34 -10.07 -20.29 -0.27
N VAL A 35 -11.13 -19.50 -0.19
CA VAL A 35 -12.39 -19.88 0.45
C VAL A 35 -13.49 -19.81 -0.60
N PRO A 36 -14.02 -20.96 -1.06
CA PRO A 36 -15.10 -20.94 -2.03
C PRO A 36 -16.40 -20.45 -1.39
N ASP A 37 -17.26 -19.87 -2.21
CA ASP A 37 -18.63 -19.46 -1.85
C ASP A 37 -18.72 -18.53 -0.63
N PHE A 38 -17.79 -17.57 -0.51
CA PHE A 38 -17.81 -16.57 0.55
C PHE A 38 -17.57 -15.16 -0.04
N PRO A 39 -18.35 -14.10 0.39
CA PRO A 39 -19.49 -14.16 1.33
C PRO A 39 -20.76 -14.74 0.72
N GLU A 40 -20.78 -14.96 -0.60
CA GLU A 40 -21.93 -15.46 -1.35
C GLU A 40 -21.51 -16.60 -2.30
N PRO A 41 -22.46 -17.50 -2.68
CA PRO A 41 -22.18 -18.55 -3.64
C PRO A 41 -21.58 -18.04 -4.95
N GLY A 42 -20.54 -18.69 -5.44
CA GLY A 42 -19.82 -18.33 -6.68
C GLY A 42 -18.63 -17.40 -6.47
N ILE A 43 -18.46 -16.80 -5.29
CA ILE A 43 -17.32 -15.95 -4.99
C ILE A 43 -16.16 -16.79 -4.43
N GLN A 44 -14.99 -16.68 -5.06
CA GLN A 44 -13.73 -17.25 -4.56
C GLN A 44 -13.00 -16.21 -3.72
N PHE A 45 -13.22 -16.24 -2.41
CA PHE A 45 -12.60 -15.28 -1.50
C PHE A 45 -11.13 -15.59 -1.28
N LYS A 46 -10.30 -14.57 -1.35
CA LYS A 46 -8.86 -14.65 -1.13
C LYS A 46 -8.54 -14.14 0.28
N ASP A 47 -8.31 -15.07 1.21
CA ASP A 47 -8.01 -14.74 2.61
C ASP A 47 -6.51 -14.54 2.80
N LEU A 48 -6.13 -13.29 3.06
CA LEU A 48 -4.75 -12.86 3.31
C LEU A 48 -4.35 -12.95 4.80
N THR A 49 -5.27 -13.35 5.66
CA THR A 49 -4.99 -13.48 7.10
C THR A 49 -3.78 -14.35 7.40
N PRO A 50 -3.59 -15.53 6.75
CA PRO A 50 -2.42 -16.35 6.99
C PRO A 50 -1.10 -15.66 6.62
N VAL A 51 -1.07 -14.81 5.58
CA VAL A 51 0.13 -14.04 5.20
C VAL A 51 0.52 -13.06 6.29
N LEU A 52 -0.46 -12.36 6.86
CA LEU A 52 -0.24 -11.38 7.93
C LEU A 52 0.09 -12.05 9.27
N ALA A 53 -0.41 -13.26 9.52
CA ALA A 53 -0.16 -14.01 10.74
C ALA A 53 1.17 -14.80 10.72
N ASP A 54 1.76 -15.01 9.55
CA ASP A 54 3.07 -15.64 9.40
C ASP A 54 4.18 -14.59 9.54
N ALA A 55 5.13 -14.83 10.44
CA ALA A 55 6.20 -13.87 10.72
C ALA A 55 7.08 -13.57 9.50
N ARG A 56 7.36 -14.59 8.67
CA ARG A 56 8.12 -14.43 7.44
C ARG A 56 7.28 -13.74 6.36
N GLY A 57 6.02 -14.14 6.23
CA GLY A 57 5.06 -13.52 5.29
C GLY A 57 4.93 -12.03 5.54
N LEU A 58 4.66 -11.62 6.78
CA LEU A 58 4.56 -10.21 7.15
C LEU A 58 5.86 -9.45 6.90
N ALA A 59 7.01 -10.01 7.28
CA ALA A 59 8.31 -9.36 7.10
C ALA A 59 8.66 -9.16 5.61
N GLU A 60 8.52 -10.20 4.78
CA GLU A 60 8.84 -10.14 3.34
C GLU A 60 7.91 -9.15 2.61
N VAL A 61 6.61 -9.17 2.92
CA VAL A 61 5.62 -8.24 2.36
C VAL A 61 5.91 -6.81 2.78
N SER A 62 6.12 -6.57 4.07
CA SER A 62 6.38 -5.21 4.59
C SER A 62 7.65 -4.62 4.01
N LYS A 63 8.72 -5.43 3.92
CA LYS A 63 9.98 -5.00 3.32
C LYS A 63 9.80 -4.65 1.83
N ALA A 64 9.12 -5.50 1.05
CA ALA A 64 8.90 -5.24 -0.36
C ALA A 64 8.07 -3.97 -0.60
N ILE A 65 7.02 -3.74 0.22
CA ILE A 65 6.25 -2.50 0.15
C ILE A 65 7.11 -1.29 0.53
N ALA A 66 7.93 -1.39 1.58
CA ALA A 66 8.82 -0.31 1.99
C ALA A 66 9.83 0.04 0.90
N ASP A 67 10.42 -0.95 0.23
CA ASP A 67 11.33 -0.71 -0.89
C ASP A 67 10.63 0.04 -2.05
N LEU A 68 9.37 -0.27 -2.34
CA LEU A 68 8.54 0.42 -3.33
C LEU A 68 8.11 1.84 -2.89
N ALA A 69 8.06 2.07 -1.59
CA ALA A 69 7.58 3.32 -0.98
C ALA A 69 8.71 4.27 -0.55
N ARG A 70 9.97 3.98 -0.93
CA ARG A 70 11.12 4.83 -0.58
C ARG A 70 10.88 6.28 -1.00
N GLY A 71 11.23 7.21 -0.12
CA GLY A 71 11.06 8.65 -0.32
C GLY A 71 9.69 9.20 0.10
N ALA A 72 8.80 8.36 0.65
CA ALA A 72 7.58 8.86 1.27
C ALA A 72 7.88 9.47 2.65
N ASP A 73 7.21 10.58 2.98
CA ASP A 73 7.27 11.25 4.28
C ASP A 73 6.27 10.64 5.27
N LEU A 74 5.27 9.94 4.75
CA LEU A 74 4.17 9.38 5.52
C LEU A 74 3.57 8.17 4.80
N VAL A 75 3.18 7.16 5.56
CA VAL A 75 2.36 6.06 5.09
C VAL A 75 0.90 6.32 5.43
N ALA A 76 -0.02 6.15 4.49
CA ALA A 76 -1.46 6.14 4.72
C ALA A 76 -1.98 4.70 4.60
N GLY A 77 -2.36 4.09 5.73
CA GLY A 77 -2.96 2.76 5.76
C GLY A 77 -4.48 2.83 5.72
N VAL A 78 -5.12 2.01 4.88
CA VAL A 78 -6.57 2.02 4.70
C VAL A 78 -7.26 1.03 5.65
N ASP A 79 -8.43 1.41 6.17
CA ASP A 79 -9.25 0.62 7.11
C ASP A 79 -9.75 -0.69 6.47
N ALA A 80 -9.39 -1.87 6.97
CA ALA A 80 -8.73 -2.11 8.27
C ALA A 80 -7.37 -2.80 8.15
N ARG A 81 -7.17 -3.73 7.18
CA ARG A 81 -5.93 -4.52 7.08
C ARG A 81 -4.76 -3.69 6.56
N GLY A 82 -5.03 -2.62 5.81
CA GLY A 82 -4.04 -1.61 5.46
C GLY A 82 -3.36 -0.93 6.65
N PHE A 83 -3.99 -0.93 7.84
CA PHE A 83 -3.34 -0.43 9.07
C PHE A 83 -2.20 -1.31 9.51
N LEU A 84 -2.37 -2.63 9.45
CA LEU A 84 -1.35 -3.59 9.86
C LEU A 84 -0.12 -3.50 8.96
N LEU A 85 -0.35 -3.51 7.65
CA LEU A 85 0.71 -3.34 6.65
C LEU A 85 1.34 -1.95 6.75
N GLY A 86 0.51 -0.91 6.80
CA GLY A 86 0.98 0.48 6.87
C GLY A 86 1.84 0.74 8.10
N GLY A 87 1.49 0.18 9.27
CA GLY A 87 2.29 0.29 10.47
C GLY A 87 3.66 -0.39 10.34
N ALA A 88 3.69 -1.63 9.81
CA ALA A 88 4.93 -2.35 9.58
C ALA A 88 5.84 -1.64 8.55
N VAL A 89 5.26 -1.18 7.44
CA VAL A 89 6.00 -0.44 6.40
C VAL A 89 6.53 0.90 6.91
N ALA A 90 5.74 1.63 7.70
CA ALA A 90 6.18 2.89 8.29
C ALA A 90 7.41 2.70 9.20
N LEU A 91 7.46 1.61 9.99
CA LEU A 91 8.61 1.25 10.80
C LEU A 91 9.84 0.94 9.93
N GLU A 92 9.68 0.18 8.86
CA GLU A 92 10.77 -0.13 7.91
C GLU A 92 11.34 1.12 7.24
N LEU A 93 10.47 2.11 6.92
CA LEU A 93 10.86 3.39 6.32
C LEU A 93 11.38 4.41 7.34
N GLY A 94 11.13 4.23 8.63
CA GLY A 94 11.44 5.21 9.66
C GLY A 94 10.54 6.46 9.60
N VAL A 95 9.28 6.31 9.14
CA VAL A 95 8.29 7.40 9.02
C VAL A 95 7.04 7.11 9.85
N GLY A 96 6.11 8.05 9.91
CA GLY A 96 4.82 7.87 10.58
C GLY A 96 3.80 7.13 9.71
N VAL A 97 2.68 6.70 10.36
CA VAL A 97 1.52 6.13 9.69
C VAL A 97 0.26 6.91 10.01
N LEU A 98 -0.53 7.23 8.98
CA LEU A 98 -1.86 7.81 9.09
C LEU A 98 -2.91 6.73 8.83
N ALA A 99 -3.87 6.60 9.72
CA ALA A 99 -5.02 5.71 9.52
C ALA A 99 -6.10 6.44 8.70
N VAL A 100 -6.40 5.95 7.51
CA VAL A 100 -7.56 6.36 6.72
C VAL A 100 -8.74 5.49 7.13
N ARG A 101 -9.72 6.09 7.85
CA ARG A 101 -10.79 5.37 8.53
C ARG A 101 -12.08 5.36 7.73
N LYS A 102 -12.88 4.32 7.90
CA LYS A 102 -14.29 4.34 7.49
C LYS A 102 -15.06 5.37 8.32
N GLY A 103 -16.07 5.99 7.70
CA GLY A 103 -16.86 7.07 8.28
C GLY A 103 -17.39 6.80 9.70
N GLY A 104 -17.38 7.85 10.54
CA GLY A 104 -17.84 7.80 11.92
C GLY A 104 -16.91 7.06 12.89
N LYS A 105 -15.64 6.85 12.53
CA LYS A 105 -14.64 6.18 13.38
C LYS A 105 -13.59 7.12 13.96
N LEU A 106 -13.65 8.39 13.60
CA LEU A 106 -12.75 9.44 14.10
C LEU A 106 -13.53 10.49 14.88
N PRO A 107 -12.92 11.09 15.92
CA PRO A 107 -13.52 12.25 16.57
C PRO A 107 -13.44 13.46 15.62
N PRO A 108 -14.49 14.35 15.60
CA PRO A 108 -14.44 15.55 14.79
C PRO A 108 -13.42 16.57 15.36
N PRO A 109 -12.88 17.49 14.52
CA PRO A 109 -13.20 17.66 13.10
C PRO A 109 -12.47 16.67 12.20
N VAL A 110 -13.13 16.25 11.12
CA VAL A 110 -12.58 15.32 10.12
C VAL A 110 -12.67 15.91 8.71
N LEU A 111 -11.76 15.50 7.84
CA LEU A 111 -11.91 15.59 6.39
C LEU A 111 -12.49 14.27 5.91
N SER A 112 -13.41 14.32 4.95
CA SER A 112 -14.11 13.12 4.48
C SER A 112 -14.28 13.10 2.97
N GLU A 113 -14.26 11.89 2.40
CA GLU A 113 -14.55 11.62 1.00
C GLU A 113 -15.59 10.50 0.92
N THR A 114 -16.68 10.73 0.15
CA THR A 114 -17.74 9.75 -0.04
C THR A 114 -17.67 9.19 -1.45
N TYR A 115 -17.74 7.88 -1.59
CA TYR A 115 -17.66 7.18 -2.85
C TYR A 115 -18.75 6.12 -3.00
N THR A 116 -19.09 5.81 -4.25
CA THR A 116 -20.12 4.82 -4.58
C THR A 116 -19.53 3.42 -4.62
N LEU A 117 -20.21 2.48 -4.00
CA LEU A 117 -20.00 1.05 -4.12
C LEU A 117 -21.02 0.45 -5.09
N GLU A 118 -20.88 -0.82 -5.45
CA GLU A 118 -21.93 -1.53 -6.21
C GLU A 118 -23.28 -1.47 -5.50
N TYR A 119 -23.27 -1.52 -4.17
CA TYR A 119 -24.45 -1.45 -3.32
C TYR A 119 -24.27 -0.35 -2.27
N GLY A 120 -24.68 0.90 -2.60
CA GLY A 120 -24.70 2.02 -1.67
C GLY A 120 -23.47 2.94 -1.78
N THR A 121 -23.21 3.67 -0.69
CA THR A 121 -22.09 4.61 -0.57
C THR A 121 -21.26 4.28 0.65
N ALA A 122 -19.98 4.57 0.59
CA ALA A 122 -19.08 4.51 1.74
C ALA A 122 -18.34 5.83 1.89
N THR A 123 -17.91 6.14 3.11
CA THR A 123 -17.15 7.35 3.42
C THR A 123 -15.83 6.96 4.06
N LEU A 124 -14.77 7.66 3.66
CA LEU A 124 -13.46 7.59 4.32
C LEU A 124 -13.18 8.93 5.01
N GLU A 125 -12.45 8.86 6.11
CA GLU A 125 -12.13 10.01 6.95
C GLU A 125 -10.67 10.00 7.37
N VAL A 126 -10.10 11.21 7.48
CA VAL A 126 -8.84 11.48 8.17
C VAL A 126 -9.04 12.66 9.14
N PRO A 127 -8.24 12.78 10.23
CA PRO A 127 -8.31 13.94 11.10
C PRO A 127 -8.07 15.24 10.32
N ALA A 128 -8.90 16.26 10.55
CA ALA A 128 -8.71 17.60 9.98
C ALA A 128 -7.62 18.40 10.72
N GLU A 129 -7.26 17.96 11.93
CA GLU A 129 -6.30 18.62 12.81
C GLU A 129 -5.32 17.60 13.41
N GLY A 130 -4.17 18.08 13.87
CA GLY A 130 -3.16 17.24 14.55
C GLY A 130 -2.20 16.49 13.61
N VAL A 131 -2.49 16.45 12.31
CA VAL A 131 -1.59 15.89 11.28
C VAL A 131 -1.51 16.89 10.13
N ASP A 132 -0.34 17.46 9.92
CA ASP A 132 -0.10 18.33 8.76
C ASP A 132 0.22 17.44 7.54
N LEU A 133 -0.63 17.52 6.52
CA LEU A 133 -0.49 16.80 5.26
C LEU A 133 0.00 17.69 4.11
N ALA A 134 0.04 19.00 4.31
CA ALA A 134 0.35 19.95 3.23
C ALA A 134 1.75 19.70 2.65
N GLY A 135 1.79 19.37 1.36
CA GLY A 135 3.03 19.14 0.61
C GLY A 135 3.78 17.85 0.96
N ARG A 136 3.28 17.01 1.89
CA ARG A 136 3.94 15.74 2.24
C ARG A 136 3.78 14.71 1.13
N SER A 137 4.87 14.00 0.86
CA SER A 137 4.87 12.83 -0.01
C SER A 137 4.25 11.64 0.74
N VAL A 138 3.11 11.15 0.26
CA VAL A 138 2.34 10.08 0.92
C VAL A 138 2.23 8.85 0.02
N VAL A 139 2.52 7.67 0.57
CA VAL A 139 2.21 6.38 -0.04
C VAL A 139 0.95 5.81 0.58
N VAL A 140 0.02 5.34 -0.25
CA VAL A 140 -1.21 4.67 0.21
C VAL A 140 -0.98 3.15 0.23
N ILE A 141 -1.34 2.50 1.32
CA ILE A 141 -1.19 1.05 1.50
C ILE A 141 -2.53 0.43 1.86
N ASP A 142 -2.90 -0.60 1.12
CA ASP A 142 -4.02 -1.48 1.43
C ASP A 142 -3.63 -2.94 1.17
N ASP A 143 -4.49 -3.87 1.58
CA ASP A 143 -4.22 -5.29 1.36
C ASP A 143 -4.71 -5.77 0.00
N VAL A 144 -5.85 -5.26 -0.51
CA VAL A 144 -6.46 -5.72 -1.77
C VAL A 144 -6.88 -4.55 -2.66
N LEU A 145 -6.47 -4.62 -3.92
CA LEU A 145 -7.08 -3.87 -5.01
C LEU A 145 -8.16 -4.74 -5.67
N ALA A 146 -9.42 -4.42 -5.44
CA ALA A 146 -10.57 -5.01 -6.11
C ALA A 146 -11.09 -4.07 -7.22
N THR A 147 -12.17 -3.36 -7.00
CA THR A 147 -12.76 -2.40 -7.96
C THR A 147 -12.06 -1.04 -7.99
N GLY A 148 -11.14 -0.76 -7.06
CA GLY A 148 -10.37 0.48 -7.00
C GLY A 148 -11.05 1.65 -6.27
N GLY A 149 -12.35 1.58 -5.99
CA GLY A 149 -13.11 2.70 -5.40
C GLY A 149 -12.53 3.20 -4.07
N THR A 150 -12.13 2.30 -3.17
CA THR A 150 -11.55 2.67 -1.87
C THR A 150 -10.22 3.42 -2.03
N LEU A 151 -9.33 2.94 -2.90
CA LEU A 151 -8.04 3.59 -3.13
C LEU A 151 -8.22 4.94 -3.86
N ALA A 152 -9.16 5.03 -4.81
CA ALA A 152 -9.49 6.29 -5.50
C ALA A 152 -10.04 7.34 -4.51
N ALA A 153 -10.95 6.95 -3.63
CA ALA A 153 -11.46 7.83 -2.58
C ALA A 153 -10.35 8.25 -1.59
N THR A 154 -9.46 7.31 -1.23
CA THR A 154 -8.30 7.62 -0.39
C THR A 154 -7.39 8.64 -1.05
N HIS A 155 -7.10 8.47 -2.34
CA HIS A 155 -6.30 9.40 -3.13
C HIS A 155 -6.93 10.79 -3.16
N ALA A 156 -8.22 10.88 -3.48
CA ALA A 156 -8.97 12.14 -3.52
C ALA A 156 -8.95 12.84 -2.15
N LEU A 157 -9.23 12.10 -1.07
CA LEU A 157 -9.25 12.61 0.30
C LEU A 157 -7.90 13.19 0.72
N LEU A 158 -6.81 12.45 0.53
CA LEU A 158 -5.47 12.89 0.90
C LEU A 158 -4.99 14.07 0.05
N THR A 159 -5.31 14.07 -1.25
CA THR A 159 -4.99 15.19 -2.15
C THR A 159 -5.76 16.44 -1.76
N SER A 160 -7.04 16.34 -1.41
CA SER A 160 -7.83 17.48 -0.92
C SER A 160 -7.32 18.03 0.41
N ALA A 161 -6.70 17.16 1.23
CA ALA A 161 -6.01 17.56 2.45
C ALA A 161 -4.61 18.18 2.23
N GLY A 162 -4.18 18.32 0.96
CA GLY A 162 -2.92 18.95 0.58
C GLY A 162 -1.72 18.01 0.44
N ALA A 163 -1.91 16.68 0.59
CA ALA A 163 -0.85 15.71 0.41
C ALA A 163 -0.50 15.49 -1.07
N GLN A 164 0.74 15.11 -1.33
CA GLN A 164 1.19 14.60 -2.62
C GLN A 164 1.18 13.07 -2.57
N VAL A 165 0.09 12.45 -3.01
CA VAL A 165 -0.01 11.00 -3.07
C VAL A 165 0.82 10.49 -4.25
N THR A 166 1.94 9.81 -3.96
CA THR A 166 2.92 9.40 -4.98
C THR A 166 2.59 8.08 -5.64
N ARG A 167 1.98 7.16 -4.89
CA ARG A 167 1.54 5.85 -5.36
C ARG A 167 0.63 5.15 -4.38
N ALA A 168 -0.04 4.09 -4.84
CA ALA A 168 -0.64 3.08 -4.00
C ALA A 168 0.12 1.75 -4.13
N VAL A 169 0.26 1.03 -3.02
CA VAL A 169 0.84 -0.33 -3.02
C VAL A 169 -0.12 -1.26 -2.30
N VAL A 170 -0.42 -2.40 -2.92
CA VAL A 170 -1.30 -3.43 -2.37
C VAL A 170 -0.62 -4.79 -2.35
N MET A 171 -1.01 -5.63 -1.41
CA MET A 171 -0.51 -7.00 -1.36
C MET A 171 -1.09 -7.86 -2.48
N LEU A 172 -2.40 -7.71 -2.75
CA LEU A 172 -3.14 -8.51 -3.73
C LEU A 172 -3.92 -7.61 -4.71
N GLU A 173 -3.91 -7.97 -5.99
CA GLU A 173 -4.81 -7.41 -7.00
C GLU A 173 -5.71 -8.48 -7.58
N LEU A 174 -7.03 -8.21 -7.60
CA LEU A 174 -8.03 -9.00 -8.29
C LEU A 174 -8.22 -8.42 -9.70
N ALA A 175 -7.37 -8.82 -10.64
CA ALA A 175 -7.26 -8.21 -11.97
C ALA A 175 -8.58 -8.21 -12.76
N ALA A 176 -9.39 -9.27 -12.59
CA ALA A 176 -10.68 -9.40 -13.24
C ALA A 176 -11.67 -8.27 -12.90
N LEU A 177 -11.47 -7.56 -11.78
CA LEU A 177 -12.35 -6.47 -11.34
C LEU A 177 -11.93 -5.09 -11.90
N GLY A 178 -10.82 -4.99 -12.63
CA GLY A 178 -10.42 -3.79 -13.38
C GLY A 178 -10.08 -2.56 -12.53
N GLY A 179 -9.87 -2.72 -11.22
CA GLY A 179 -9.69 -1.61 -10.29
C GLY A 179 -8.54 -0.67 -10.62
N ARG A 180 -7.51 -1.16 -11.30
CA ARG A 180 -6.36 -0.35 -11.73
C ARG A 180 -6.78 0.79 -12.67
N THR A 181 -7.77 0.57 -13.53
CA THR A 181 -8.28 1.57 -14.48
C THR A 181 -8.93 2.77 -13.78
N VAL A 182 -9.54 2.53 -12.62
CA VAL A 182 -10.20 3.59 -11.81
C VAL A 182 -9.17 4.51 -11.14
N LEU A 183 -7.94 4.04 -10.97
CA LEU A 183 -6.87 4.73 -10.25
C LEU A 183 -6.00 5.62 -11.14
N ASP A 184 -6.13 5.54 -12.46
CA ASP A 184 -5.36 6.39 -13.38
C ASP A 184 -5.61 7.89 -13.09
N PRO A 185 -4.57 8.74 -12.95
CA PRO A 185 -3.15 8.49 -13.21
C PRO A 185 -2.30 8.06 -11.99
N LEU A 186 -2.89 7.71 -10.85
CA LEU A 186 -2.14 7.28 -9.66
C LEU A 186 -1.38 5.96 -9.96
N PRO A 187 -0.04 5.93 -9.83
CA PRO A 187 0.71 4.70 -9.97
C PRO A 187 0.31 3.66 -8.91
N VAL A 188 0.01 2.44 -9.35
CA VAL A 188 -0.33 1.33 -8.45
C VAL A 188 0.59 0.15 -8.68
N THR A 189 1.11 -0.40 -7.58
CA THR A 189 1.90 -1.63 -7.59
C THR A 189 1.22 -2.68 -6.71
N SER A 190 1.04 -3.89 -7.26
CA SER A 190 0.56 -5.07 -6.54
C SER A 190 1.70 -6.07 -6.39
N LEU A 191 1.83 -6.70 -5.22
CA LEU A 191 2.86 -7.73 -4.98
C LEU A 191 2.43 -9.09 -5.53
N TYR A 192 1.13 -9.35 -5.59
CA TYR A 192 0.55 -10.57 -6.15
C TYR A 192 -0.73 -10.22 -6.93
N THR A 193 -0.93 -10.88 -8.07
CA THR A 193 -2.09 -10.64 -8.94
C THR A 193 -2.78 -11.96 -9.28
N VAL A 194 -4.10 -12.01 -9.20
CA VAL A 194 -4.93 -13.16 -9.57
C VAL A 194 -6.07 -12.74 -10.51
#